data_73933d87cfe52e12f88f8de212065381
#
_entry.id   73933d87cfe52e12f88f8de212065381
#
_cell.length_a   1.000
_cell.length_b   1.000
_cell.length_c   1.000
_cell.angle_alpha   90.00
_cell.angle_beta   90.00
_cell.angle_gamma   90.00
#
_symmetry.space_group_name_H-M   'P 1'
#
loop_
_entity.id
_entity.type
_entity.pdbx_description
1 polymer ?
#
loop_
_entity_poly.entity_id
_entity_poly.type
_entity_poly.pdbx_seq_one_letter_code
_entity_poly.pdbx_strand_id
1 'polypeptide(L)'
;DVIFADQKYPFGFYYQPYTLDAAAPTPPGETPAARYLFVDINTLDQSLTEAAGAARRVFWVQWYESDTDPRRAVHFLLDKYGRHAGEQWFQGYAIDWWELAPPTHFELAPALQPVNFQFEQAVQLLEASLPATPLTPGEPLPVVLRWQRVPGGASDRPLKTRVALYDAAGNRLAQADERLLNDRHRAPDQWQPEDRPLGVYMLTLPEALAPGSYAVRVLVYDADSLEPLTWIDAAGNPAGIEPELGTVEIEVKQDES
;
A
#
# COMPACT_ATOMS: atom_id res chain seq x y z
N ASP A 1 0.28 -20.05 12.65
CA ASP A 1 -0.50 -18.82 12.84
C ASP A 1 0.36 -17.78 13.54
N VAL A 2 0.21 -16.53 13.13
CA VAL A 2 0.85 -15.37 13.77
C VAL A 2 -0.22 -14.30 14.00
N ILE A 3 -0.20 -13.68 15.17
CA ILE A 3 -1.14 -12.61 15.53
C ILE A 3 -0.31 -11.34 15.77
N PHE A 4 -0.55 -10.31 14.99
CA PHE A 4 0.02 -8.98 15.20
C PHE A 4 -1.03 -8.02 15.75
N ALA A 5 -0.60 -7.10 16.60
CA ALA A 5 -1.42 -6.00 17.09
C ALA A 5 -0.70 -4.66 16.92
N ASP A 6 -1.43 -3.63 16.54
CA ASP A 6 -0.93 -2.27 16.35
C ASP A 6 -0.79 -1.47 17.66
N GLN A 7 -1.36 -1.97 18.75
CA GLN A 7 -1.36 -1.31 20.06
C GLN A 7 -0.41 -1.97 21.04
N LYS A 8 0.53 -1.16 21.56
CA LYS A 8 1.60 -1.63 22.42
C LYS A 8 1.12 -2.13 23.80
N TYR A 9 0.21 -1.42 24.43
CA TYR A 9 -0.21 -1.70 25.81
C TYR A 9 -1.66 -2.14 25.97
N PRO A 10 -2.67 -1.50 25.37
CA PRO A 10 -4.06 -1.87 25.59
C PRO A 10 -4.35 -3.33 25.26
N PHE A 11 -3.84 -3.82 24.14
CA PHE A 11 -4.07 -5.20 23.73
C PHE A 11 -3.44 -6.22 24.69
N GLY A 12 -2.19 -5.99 25.09
CA GLY A 12 -1.48 -6.87 26.03
C GLY A 12 -2.08 -6.93 27.44
N PHE A 13 -2.91 -5.96 27.82
CA PHE A 13 -3.63 -6.01 29.08
C PHE A 13 -4.76 -7.03 29.06
N TYR A 14 -5.44 -7.19 27.93
CA TYR A 14 -6.60 -8.06 27.79
C TYR A 14 -6.28 -9.44 27.22
N TYR A 15 -5.22 -9.55 26.45
CA TYR A 15 -4.82 -10.79 25.77
C TYR A 15 -3.47 -11.29 26.29
N GLN A 16 -3.51 -12.48 26.88
CA GLN A 16 -2.30 -13.21 27.31
C GLN A 16 -2.30 -14.58 26.62
N PRO A 17 -1.20 -15.04 26.02
CA PRO A 17 0.14 -14.41 25.99
C PRO A 17 0.29 -13.28 24.97
N TYR A 18 1.06 -12.27 25.33
CA TYR A 18 1.39 -11.12 24.48
C TYR A 18 2.86 -10.74 24.63
N THR A 19 3.54 -10.34 23.56
CA THR A 19 4.93 -9.91 23.56
C THR A 19 5.13 -8.63 22.73
N LEU A 20 6.11 -7.82 23.12
CA LEU A 20 6.55 -6.66 22.34
C LEU A 20 7.56 -7.06 21.23
N ASP A 21 8.03 -8.30 21.23
CA ASP A 21 8.94 -8.82 20.21
C ASP A 21 8.13 -9.46 19.06
N ALA A 22 8.10 -8.80 17.91
CA ALA A 22 7.39 -9.29 16.73
C ALA A 22 7.97 -10.61 16.20
N ALA A 23 9.27 -10.85 16.40
CA ALA A 23 9.96 -12.06 15.93
C ALA A 23 9.95 -13.22 16.95
N ALA A 24 9.35 -13.03 18.16
CA ALA A 24 9.35 -14.06 19.17
C ALA A 24 8.72 -15.38 18.67
N PRO A 25 9.41 -16.54 18.81
CA PRO A 25 8.86 -17.80 18.36
C PRO A 25 7.68 -18.26 19.24
N THR A 26 6.71 -18.95 18.63
CA THR A 26 5.68 -19.65 19.39
C THR A 26 6.13 -21.10 19.60
N PRO A 27 6.25 -21.57 20.86
CA PRO A 27 6.60 -22.96 21.13
C PRO A 27 5.57 -23.93 20.52
N PRO A 28 6.00 -25.11 20.03
CA PRO A 28 5.09 -26.09 19.48
C PRO A 28 4.02 -26.52 20.49
N GLY A 29 2.76 -26.50 20.07
CA GLY A 29 1.61 -26.92 20.88
C GLY A 29 1.06 -25.83 21.82
N GLU A 30 1.65 -24.66 21.86
CA GLU A 30 1.12 -23.52 22.61
C GLU A 30 0.22 -22.63 21.73
N THR A 31 -0.67 -21.89 22.40
CA THR A 31 -1.47 -20.83 21.70
C THR A 31 -0.53 -19.75 21.21
N PRO A 32 -0.66 -19.32 19.93
CA PRO A 32 0.17 -18.25 19.40
C PRO A 32 0.10 -16.99 20.26
N ALA A 33 1.24 -16.48 20.72
CA ALA A 33 1.30 -15.20 21.38
C ALA A 33 0.95 -14.10 20.38
N ALA A 34 0.10 -13.16 20.77
CA ALA A 34 -0.05 -11.93 20.03
C ALA A 34 1.21 -11.08 20.19
N ARG A 35 1.63 -10.39 19.12
CA ARG A 35 2.88 -9.65 19.03
C ARG A 35 2.60 -8.21 18.64
N TYR A 36 3.30 -7.29 19.26
CA TYR A 36 3.27 -5.90 18.81
C TYR A 36 4.07 -5.78 17.49
N LEU A 37 3.45 -5.21 16.47
CA LEU A 37 4.12 -4.87 15.21
C LEU A 37 4.26 -3.34 15.12
N PHE A 38 5.50 -2.86 15.17
CA PHE A 38 5.78 -1.46 14.85
C PHE A 38 5.79 -1.29 13.32
N VAL A 39 4.93 -0.41 12.82
CA VAL A 39 4.79 -0.19 11.38
C VAL A 39 5.72 0.93 10.93
N ASP A 40 6.84 0.55 10.32
CA ASP A 40 7.72 1.44 9.56
C ASP A 40 7.77 0.94 8.12
N ILE A 41 7.20 1.70 7.20
CA ILE A 41 7.07 1.30 5.78
C ILE A 41 8.42 0.98 5.13
N ASN A 42 9.52 1.55 5.64
CA ASN A 42 10.87 1.34 5.08
C ASN A 42 11.50 0.01 5.51
N THR A 43 10.95 -0.67 6.53
CA THR A 43 11.48 -1.92 7.09
C THR A 43 10.41 -2.98 7.32
N LEU A 44 9.16 -2.67 6.99
CA LEU A 44 8.00 -3.53 7.27
C LEU A 44 8.09 -4.87 6.55
N ASP A 45 8.56 -4.89 5.32
CA ASP A 45 8.76 -6.11 4.52
C ASP A 45 9.76 -7.07 5.17
N GLN A 46 10.89 -6.55 5.67
CA GLN A 46 11.84 -7.34 6.45
C GLN A 46 11.19 -7.86 7.74
N SER A 47 10.53 -6.99 8.50
CA SER A 47 9.87 -7.34 9.76
C SER A 47 8.82 -8.43 9.57
N LEU A 48 7.98 -8.34 8.53
CA LEU A 48 6.99 -9.36 8.20
C LEU A 48 7.63 -10.66 7.71
N THR A 49 8.71 -10.60 6.92
CA THR A 49 9.46 -11.78 6.47
C THR A 49 10.00 -12.56 7.67
N GLU A 50 10.65 -11.87 8.63
CA GLU A 50 11.20 -12.46 9.83
C GLU A 50 10.13 -13.06 10.75
N ALA A 51 9.02 -12.33 10.93
CA ALA A 51 8.00 -12.68 11.91
C ALA A 51 6.89 -13.61 11.37
N ALA A 52 6.58 -13.55 10.08
CA ALA A 52 5.46 -14.25 9.47
C ALA A 52 5.82 -15.08 8.21
N GLY A 53 7.05 -15.05 7.72
CA GLY A 53 7.45 -15.75 6.49
C GLY A 53 7.23 -17.25 6.52
N ALA A 54 7.22 -17.89 7.69
CA ALA A 54 6.93 -19.32 7.88
C ALA A 54 5.45 -19.58 8.27
N ALA A 55 4.62 -18.56 8.42
CA ALA A 55 3.24 -18.70 8.87
C ALA A 55 2.31 -19.10 7.72
N ARG A 56 1.26 -19.89 8.05
CA ARG A 56 0.16 -20.18 7.11
C ARG A 56 -0.98 -19.19 7.23
N ARG A 57 -1.14 -18.55 8.40
CA ARG A 57 -2.13 -17.50 8.61
C ARG A 57 -1.52 -16.37 9.42
N VAL A 58 -1.89 -15.15 9.06
CA VAL A 58 -1.56 -13.94 9.78
C VAL A 58 -2.85 -13.25 10.16
N PHE A 59 -2.97 -12.86 11.44
CA PHE A 59 -4.05 -12.05 11.97
C PHE A 59 -3.49 -10.67 12.30
N TRP A 60 -4.17 -9.62 11.82
CA TRP A 60 -3.85 -8.24 12.12
C TRP A 60 -4.96 -7.63 12.96
N VAL A 61 -4.63 -7.28 14.19
CA VAL A 61 -5.55 -6.65 15.14
C VAL A 61 -5.28 -5.16 15.14
N GLN A 62 -6.20 -4.41 14.57
CA GLN A 62 -6.10 -2.97 14.38
C GLN A 62 -7.10 -2.25 15.27
N TRP A 63 -6.62 -1.29 16.07
CA TRP A 63 -7.45 -0.48 16.95
C TRP A 63 -7.96 0.74 16.19
N TYR A 64 -9.27 0.77 15.83
CA TYR A 64 -9.90 1.80 14.99
C TYR A 64 -9.11 2.06 13.70
N GLU A 65 -9.41 3.19 13.02
CA GLU A 65 -8.58 3.73 11.94
C GLU A 65 -7.25 4.19 12.53
N SER A 66 -6.33 3.27 12.64
CA SER A 66 -5.12 3.39 13.43
C SER A 66 -4.20 4.50 12.90
N ASP A 67 -3.80 5.39 13.78
CA ASP A 67 -2.71 6.34 13.50
C ASP A 67 -1.35 5.63 13.31
N THR A 68 -1.27 4.32 13.56
CA THR A 68 -0.01 3.56 13.46
C THR A 68 0.27 3.09 12.04
N ASP A 69 -0.77 2.82 11.23
CA ASP A 69 -0.63 2.46 9.80
C ASP A 69 -1.63 3.19 8.90
N PRO A 70 -1.65 4.53 8.86
CA PRO A 70 -2.61 5.30 8.06
C PRO A 70 -2.41 5.14 6.55
N ARG A 71 -1.27 4.56 6.12
CA ARG A 71 -0.98 4.23 4.71
C ARG A 71 -1.36 2.79 4.35
N ARG A 72 -1.87 2.00 5.32
CA ARG A 72 -2.29 0.61 5.17
C ARG A 72 -1.18 -0.30 4.59
N ALA A 73 0.08 -0.05 4.98
CA ALA A 73 1.23 -0.78 4.46
C ALA A 73 1.23 -2.26 4.88
N VAL A 74 0.68 -2.59 6.07
CA VAL A 74 0.49 -3.98 6.52
C VAL A 74 -0.51 -4.70 5.62
N HIS A 75 -1.68 -4.11 5.38
CA HIS A 75 -2.69 -4.66 4.47
C HIS A 75 -2.11 -4.84 3.07
N PHE A 76 -1.42 -3.82 2.56
CA PHE A 76 -0.79 -3.87 1.23
C PHE A 76 0.14 -5.08 1.08
N LEU A 77 1.02 -5.34 2.04
CA LEU A 77 1.94 -6.47 1.95
C LEU A 77 1.20 -7.82 2.12
N LEU A 78 0.24 -7.89 3.03
CA LEU A 78 -0.52 -9.13 3.23
C LEU A 78 -1.46 -9.43 2.05
N ASP A 79 -2.06 -8.43 1.41
CA ASP A 79 -2.86 -8.61 0.19
C ASP A 79 -2.00 -8.99 -1.02
N LYS A 80 -0.77 -8.47 -1.10
CA LYS A 80 0.17 -8.78 -2.19
C LYS A 80 0.67 -10.23 -2.15
N TYR A 81 0.85 -10.82 -0.96
CA TYR A 81 1.48 -12.12 -0.79
C TYR A 81 0.57 -13.20 -0.23
N GLY A 82 -0.64 -12.84 0.14
CA GLY A 82 -1.61 -13.75 0.73
C GLY A 82 -3.01 -13.55 0.18
N ARG A 83 -3.91 -14.42 0.58
CA ARG A 83 -5.34 -14.30 0.30
C ARG A 83 -6.05 -13.78 1.52
N HIS A 84 -6.68 -12.61 1.44
CA HIS A 84 -7.55 -12.11 2.50
C HIS A 84 -8.67 -13.12 2.75
N ALA A 85 -8.72 -13.67 3.95
CA ALA A 85 -9.59 -14.80 4.30
C ALA A 85 -10.77 -14.40 5.17
N GLY A 86 -10.74 -13.19 5.72
CA GLY A 86 -11.88 -12.64 6.45
C GLY A 86 -11.53 -11.45 7.31
N GLU A 87 -12.58 -10.86 7.86
CA GLU A 87 -12.57 -9.66 8.66
C GLU A 87 -13.64 -9.78 9.76
N GLN A 88 -13.36 -9.28 10.94
CA GLN A 88 -14.32 -9.18 12.02
C GLN A 88 -14.17 -7.86 12.77
N TRP A 89 -15.29 -7.13 12.87
CA TRP A 89 -15.37 -5.85 13.56
C TRP A 89 -15.91 -6.00 14.97
N PHE A 90 -15.29 -5.28 15.90
CA PHE A 90 -15.70 -5.13 17.29
C PHE A 90 -15.81 -3.65 17.64
N GLN A 91 -16.39 -3.36 18.82
CA GLN A 91 -16.39 -1.96 19.27
C GLN A 91 -14.95 -1.52 19.55
N GLY A 92 -14.40 -0.75 18.61
CA GLY A 92 -13.10 -0.11 18.78
C GLY A 92 -11.93 -0.79 18.08
N TYR A 93 -12.11 -1.95 17.49
CA TYR A 93 -11.05 -2.61 16.74
C TYR A 93 -11.59 -3.57 15.68
N ALA A 94 -10.75 -3.84 14.70
CA ALA A 94 -10.99 -4.86 13.68
C ALA A 94 -9.92 -5.94 13.76
N ILE A 95 -10.27 -7.13 13.33
CA ILE A 95 -9.34 -8.22 13.11
C ILE A 95 -9.50 -8.65 11.66
N ASP A 96 -8.45 -8.48 10.89
CA ASP A 96 -8.32 -9.00 9.53
C ASP A 96 -7.39 -10.21 9.54
N TRP A 97 -7.62 -11.19 8.64
CA TRP A 97 -6.68 -12.29 8.54
C TRP A 97 -6.49 -12.76 7.10
N TRP A 98 -5.27 -13.22 6.85
CA TRP A 98 -4.81 -13.71 5.55
C TRP A 98 -4.28 -15.12 5.66
N GLU A 99 -4.45 -15.89 4.58
CA GLU A 99 -3.79 -17.16 4.35
C GLU A 99 -2.56 -16.93 3.47
N LEU A 100 -1.43 -17.49 3.89
CA LEU A 100 -0.14 -17.42 3.20
C LEU A 100 0.28 -18.80 2.69
N ALA A 101 1.12 -18.83 1.66
CA ALA A 101 1.80 -20.03 1.16
C ALA A 101 3.29 -20.01 1.56
N PRO A 102 3.65 -20.49 2.77
CA PRO A 102 5.03 -20.43 3.22
C PRO A 102 5.97 -21.35 2.42
N PRO A 103 7.24 -20.98 2.23
CA PRO A 103 7.88 -19.77 2.78
C PRO A 103 7.48 -18.50 2.02
N THR A 104 7.05 -17.45 2.75
CA THR A 104 6.72 -16.15 2.18
C THR A 104 7.83 -15.16 2.44
N HIS A 105 8.33 -14.53 1.39
CA HIS A 105 9.28 -13.43 1.46
C HIS A 105 8.55 -12.16 1.05
N PHE A 106 8.38 -11.25 1.99
CA PHE A 106 7.69 -9.98 1.72
C PHE A 106 8.69 -8.99 1.13
N GLU A 107 8.26 -8.25 0.12
CA GLU A 107 9.01 -7.19 -0.52
C GLU A 107 8.06 -6.07 -0.90
N LEU A 108 8.26 -4.87 -0.37
CA LEU A 108 7.34 -3.76 -0.57
C LEU A 108 7.39 -3.27 -2.02
N ALA A 109 8.58 -2.98 -2.53
CA ALA A 109 8.79 -2.39 -3.85
C ALA A 109 10.01 -3.03 -4.54
N PRO A 110 9.83 -4.11 -5.33
CA PRO A 110 10.96 -4.86 -5.90
C PRO A 110 11.79 -4.05 -6.90
N ALA A 111 11.18 -3.12 -7.63
CA ALA A 111 11.87 -2.31 -8.62
C ALA A 111 11.18 -0.95 -8.83
N LEU A 112 11.64 0.09 -8.14
CA LEU A 112 11.21 1.44 -8.40
C LEU A 112 11.90 1.98 -9.67
N GLN A 113 11.10 2.48 -10.63
CA GLN A 113 11.57 3.06 -11.88
C GLN A 113 11.32 4.58 -11.89
N PRO A 114 12.26 5.40 -12.37
CA PRO A 114 12.08 6.85 -12.44
C PRO A 114 10.93 7.24 -13.36
N VAL A 115 10.02 8.13 -12.90
CA VAL A 115 8.94 8.72 -13.71
C VAL A 115 8.98 10.24 -13.74
N ASN A 116 9.33 10.90 -12.64
CA ASN A 116 9.58 12.36 -12.52
C ASN A 116 8.40 13.26 -12.93
N PHE A 117 7.20 13.00 -12.39
CA PHE A 117 6.03 13.86 -12.60
C PHE A 117 5.91 14.90 -11.50
N GLN A 118 5.92 16.17 -11.85
CA GLN A 118 5.69 17.27 -10.91
C GLN A 118 4.21 17.70 -10.96
N PHE A 119 3.56 17.78 -9.81
CA PHE A 119 2.19 18.25 -9.68
C PHE A 119 2.18 19.65 -9.09
N GLU A 120 1.96 20.65 -9.96
CA GLU A 120 2.06 22.08 -9.63
C GLU A 120 3.37 22.41 -8.88
N GLN A 121 3.30 23.30 -7.88
CA GLN A 121 4.42 23.58 -6.96
C GLN A 121 4.27 22.82 -5.63
N ALA A 122 3.50 21.71 -5.62
CA ALA A 122 3.19 20.99 -4.41
C ALA A 122 4.10 19.78 -4.18
N VAL A 123 3.97 18.76 -5.03
CA VAL A 123 4.68 17.47 -4.87
C VAL A 123 5.22 16.98 -6.21
N GLN A 124 6.26 16.17 -6.13
CA GLN A 124 6.82 15.46 -7.28
C GLN A 124 6.80 13.95 -7.02
N LEU A 125 6.29 13.20 -7.97
CA LEU A 125 6.45 11.76 -8.03
C LEU A 125 7.79 11.46 -8.70
N LEU A 126 8.69 10.80 -7.96
CA LEU A 126 10.04 10.48 -8.41
C LEU A 126 10.10 9.16 -9.14
N GLU A 127 9.50 8.15 -8.53
CA GLU A 127 9.62 6.76 -8.94
C GLU A 127 8.30 6.03 -8.75
N ALA A 128 8.07 5.01 -9.56
CA ALA A 128 6.94 4.09 -9.44
C ALA A 128 7.40 2.63 -9.57
N SER A 129 6.72 1.72 -8.87
CA SER A 129 6.86 0.28 -9.04
C SER A 129 5.51 -0.29 -9.48
N LEU A 130 5.50 -0.97 -10.61
CA LEU A 130 4.39 -1.75 -11.16
C LEU A 130 4.81 -3.22 -11.26
N PRO A 131 3.88 -4.19 -11.23
CA PRO A 131 4.20 -5.59 -11.49
C PRO A 131 4.87 -5.77 -12.87
N ALA A 132 5.98 -6.49 -12.89
CA ALA A 132 6.68 -6.84 -14.13
C ALA A 132 6.14 -8.13 -14.79
N THR A 133 5.42 -8.96 -14.01
CA THR A 133 4.77 -10.18 -14.48
C THR A 133 3.31 -9.91 -14.80
N PRO A 134 2.74 -10.59 -15.82
CA PRO A 134 1.32 -10.51 -16.09
C PRO A 134 0.48 -10.89 -14.87
N LEU A 135 -0.68 -10.27 -14.75
CA LEU A 135 -1.68 -10.55 -13.71
C LEU A 135 -2.86 -11.29 -14.31
N THR A 136 -3.64 -11.99 -13.49
CA THR A 136 -4.90 -12.58 -13.91
C THR A 136 -6.10 -11.76 -13.40
N PRO A 137 -7.27 -11.81 -14.07
CA PRO A 137 -8.48 -11.15 -13.58
C PRO A 137 -8.80 -11.54 -12.13
N GLY A 138 -9.20 -10.56 -11.32
CA GLY A 138 -9.47 -10.74 -9.89
C GLY A 138 -8.24 -10.68 -8.99
N GLU A 139 -7.02 -10.74 -9.53
CA GLU A 139 -5.81 -10.57 -8.72
C GLU A 139 -5.63 -9.11 -8.27
N PRO A 140 -4.95 -8.90 -7.12
CA PRO A 140 -4.58 -7.56 -6.69
C PRO A 140 -3.47 -6.99 -7.57
N LEU A 141 -3.60 -5.72 -7.95
CA LEU A 141 -2.56 -4.94 -8.64
C LEU A 141 -1.86 -4.03 -7.61
N PRO A 142 -0.67 -4.41 -7.12
CA PRO A 142 0.11 -3.58 -6.21
C PRO A 142 0.85 -2.47 -6.98
N VAL A 143 0.74 -1.23 -6.50
CA VAL A 143 1.49 -0.08 -7.01
C VAL A 143 2.18 0.62 -5.85
N VAL A 144 3.46 0.95 -6.00
CA VAL A 144 4.23 1.71 -5.01
C VAL A 144 4.79 2.96 -5.66
N LEU A 145 4.61 4.11 -5.02
CA LEU A 145 5.02 5.41 -5.51
C LEU A 145 5.96 6.08 -4.51
N ARG A 146 7.06 6.67 -4.99
CA ARG A 146 8.00 7.46 -4.16
C ARG A 146 7.86 8.93 -4.46
N TRP A 147 7.60 9.69 -3.44
CA TRP A 147 7.30 11.12 -3.53
C TRP A 147 8.39 12.00 -2.94
N GLN A 148 8.36 13.27 -3.32
CA GLN A 148 9.03 14.35 -2.59
C GLN A 148 8.19 15.63 -2.66
N ARG A 149 8.48 16.58 -1.77
CA ARG A 149 7.98 17.94 -1.89
C ARG A 149 8.76 18.67 -2.97
N VAL A 150 8.09 19.50 -3.78
CA VAL A 150 8.79 20.38 -4.73
C VAL A 150 9.65 21.38 -3.96
N PRO A 151 10.96 21.50 -4.26
CA PRO A 151 11.83 22.47 -3.59
C PRO A 151 11.32 23.91 -3.75
N GLY A 152 11.16 24.62 -2.62
CA GLY A 152 10.60 25.96 -2.59
C GLY A 152 9.09 26.04 -2.82
N GLY A 153 8.44 24.92 -3.07
CA GLY A 153 7.00 24.84 -3.26
C GLY A 153 6.25 25.03 -1.97
N ALA A 154 5.06 25.59 -2.05
CA ALA A 154 4.12 25.74 -0.95
C ALA A 154 2.81 25.04 -1.33
N SER A 155 2.42 24.05 -0.56
CA SER A 155 1.06 23.53 -0.56
C SER A 155 0.60 23.46 0.88
N ASP A 156 -0.41 24.19 1.22
CA ASP A 156 -1.10 24.16 2.51
C ASP A 156 -2.34 23.24 2.48
N ARG A 157 -2.56 22.56 1.35
CA ARG A 157 -3.69 21.68 1.11
C ARG A 157 -3.39 20.24 1.51
N PRO A 158 -4.35 19.54 2.15
CA PRO A 158 -4.26 18.10 2.33
C PRO A 158 -4.41 17.41 0.96
N LEU A 159 -3.41 16.64 0.57
CA LEU A 159 -3.41 15.99 -0.74
C LEU A 159 -3.74 14.51 -0.63
N LYS A 160 -4.48 14.02 -1.62
CA LYS A 160 -4.69 12.60 -1.91
C LYS A 160 -4.12 12.25 -3.28
N THR A 161 -3.77 10.98 -3.40
CA THR A 161 -3.39 10.40 -4.69
C THR A 161 -4.35 9.28 -5.03
N ARG A 162 -4.86 9.28 -6.26
CA ARG A 162 -5.55 8.17 -6.87
C ARG A 162 -4.63 7.48 -7.86
N VAL A 163 -4.50 6.18 -7.74
CA VAL A 163 -3.94 5.31 -8.79
C VAL A 163 -5.09 4.57 -9.43
N ALA A 164 -5.15 4.53 -10.76
CA ALA A 164 -6.25 3.91 -11.47
C ALA A 164 -5.80 3.15 -12.72
N LEU A 165 -6.55 2.08 -13.03
CA LEU A 165 -6.37 1.24 -14.22
C LEU A 165 -7.36 1.65 -15.30
N TYR A 166 -6.89 1.76 -16.54
CA TYR A 166 -7.69 2.16 -17.71
C TYR A 166 -7.54 1.17 -18.85
N ASP A 167 -8.66 0.94 -19.56
CA ASP A 167 -8.64 0.24 -20.83
C ASP A 167 -8.16 1.13 -22.00
N ALA A 168 -8.02 0.54 -23.19
CA ALA A 168 -7.61 1.25 -24.39
C ALA A 168 -8.63 2.30 -24.87
N ALA A 169 -9.88 2.23 -24.42
CA ALA A 169 -10.93 3.21 -24.71
C ALA A 169 -10.92 4.39 -23.71
N GLY A 170 -10.07 4.33 -22.68
CA GLY A 170 -9.98 5.33 -21.63
C GLY A 170 -11.02 5.17 -20.51
N ASN A 171 -11.68 4.02 -20.40
CA ASN A 171 -12.58 3.74 -19.31
C ASN A 171 -11.79 3.32 -18.07
N ARG A 172 -12.10 3.91 -16.92
CA ARG A 172 -11.50 3.51 -15.64
C ARG A 172 -12.14 2.22 -15.12
N LEU A 173 -11.33 1.22 -14.84
CA LEU A 173 -11.76 -0.13 -14.45
C LEU A 173 -11.57 -0.43 -12.98
N ALA A 174 -10.50 0.11 -12.38
CA ALA A 174 -10.18 -0.04 -10.95
C ALA A 174 -9.49 1.22 -10.45
N GLN A 175 -9.55 1.48 -9.15
CA GLN A 175 -8.80 2.57 -8.51
C GLN A 175 -8.53 2.28 -7.04
N ALA A 176 -7.48 2.95 -6.53
CA ALA A 176 -7.20 3.10 -5.10
C ALA A 176 -6.86 4.56 -4.79
N ASP A 177 -7.39 5.09 -3.70
CA ASP A 177 -7.22 6.49 -3.29
C ASP A 177 -6.62 6.52 -1.87
N GLU A 178 -5.44 7.16 -1.72
CA GLU A 178 -4.74 7.24 -0.45
C GLU A 178 -4.28 8.67 -0.15
N ARG A 179 -4.16 9.01 1.14
CA ARG A 179 -3.58 10.28 1.57
C ARG A 179 -2.08 10.30 1.29
N LEU A 180 -1.56 11.45 0.83
CA LEU A 180 -0.13 11.67 0.76
C LEU A 180 0.42 11.99 2.15
N LEU A 181 1.13 11.03 2.73
CA LEU A 181 1.72 11.13 4.06
C LEU A 181 3.20 10.73 4.03
N ASN A 182 4.05 11.43 4.81
CA ASN A 182 5.43 10.99 5.03
C ASN A 182 5.53 9.93 6.14
N ASP A 183 6.76 9.53 6.49
CA ASP A 183 7.01 8.48 7.50
C ASP A 183 6.66 8.92 8.93
N ARG A 184 6.38 10.21 9.13
CA ARG A 184 5.84 10.78 10.39
C ARG A 184 4.34 11.02 10.32
N HIS A 185 3.66 10.47 9.31
CA HIS A 185 2.23 10.61 9.03
C HIS A 185 1.78 12.06 8.85
N ARG A 186 2.68 12.91 8.29
CA ARG A 186 2.42 14.33 8.03
C ARG A 186 2.09 14.55 6.56
N ALA A 187 1.18 15.50 6.31
CA ALA A 187 0.82 15.94 4.97
C ALA A 187 1.97 16.73 4.30
N PRO A 188 1.95 16.93 2.97
CA PRO A 188 3.05 17.52 2.19
C PRO A 188 3.50 18.91 2.63
N ASP A 189 2.64 19.72 3.21
CA ASP A 189 2.97 21.03 3.79
C ASP A 189 4.01 20.94 4.93
N GLN A 190 4.04 19.80 5.64
CA GLN A 190 4.93 19.52 6.76
C GLN A 190 6.13 18.63 6.41
N TRP A 191 6.29 18.27 5.12
CA TRP A 191 7.44 17.46 4.70
C TRP A 191 8.72 18.26 4.71
N GLN A 192 9.80 17.62 5.16
CA GLN A 192 11.14 18.17 5.05
C GLN A 192 11.68 17.97 3.63
N PRO A 193 12.66 18.78 3.19
CA PRO A 193 13.26 18.65 1.84
C PRO A 193 13.86 17.28 1.54
N GLU A 194 14.31 16.56 2.58
CA GLU A 194 14.89 15.22 2.50
C GLU A 194 13.86 14.09 2.54
N ASP A 195 12.61 14.36 2.90
CA ASP A 195 11.56 13.33 2.95
C ASP A 195 11.34 12.71 1.56
N ARG A 196 11.35 11.39 1.51
CA ARG A 196 11.13 10.57 0.30
C ARG A 196 10.10 9.47 0.58
N PRO A 197 8.88 9.86 1.01
CA PRO A 197 7.89 8.89 1.45
C PRO A 197 7.46 7.95 0.34
N LEU A 198 7.16 6.71 0.74
CA LEU A 198 6.46 5.74 -0.09
C LEU A 198 4.94 5.83 0.14
N GLY A 199 4.19 5.82 -0.94
CA GLY A 199 2.75 5.54 -0.96
C GLY A 199 2.50 4.17 -1.55
N VAL A 200 1.59 3.41 -0.97
CA VAL A 200 1.22 2.07 -1.44
C VAL A 200 -0.25 2.06 -1.84
N TYR A 201 -0.56 1.41 -2.96
CA TYR A 201 -1.90 1.36 -3.55
C TYR A 201 -2.19 -0.05 -3.98
N MET A 202 -3.27 -0.63 -3.49
CA MET A 202 -3.74 -1.94 -3.90
C MET A 202 -5.04 -1.77 -4.68
N LEU A 203 -5.00 -2.08 -5.98
CA LEU A 203 -6.19 -2.06 -6.83
C LEU A 203 -6.76 -3.48 -6.93
N THR A 204 -8.03 -3.64 -6.66
CA THR A 204 -8.74 -4.91 -6.92
C THR A 204 -9.14 -4.94 -8.39
N LEU A 205 -8.56 -5.86 -9.15
CA LEU A 205 -8.92 -6.04 -10.56
C LEU A 205 -10.30 -6.68 -10.70
N PRO A 206 -11.14 -6.21 -11.65
CA PRO A 206 -12.40 -6.88 -11.95
C PRO A 206 -12.19 -8.33 -12.42
N GLU A 207 -13.07 -9.24 -12.00
CA GLU A 207 -13.07 -10.65 -12.39
C GLU A 207 -13.25 -10.87 -13.91
N ALA A 208 -13.86 -9.92 -14.62
CA ALA A 208 -14.22 -10.01 -16.04
C ALA A 208 -13.28 -9.21 -16.95
N LEU A 209 -12.02 -8.98 -16.55
CA LEU A 209 -11.05 -8.32 -17.41
C LEU A 209 -10.68 -9.22 -18.59
N ALA A 210 -10.68 -8.66 -19.81
CA ALA A 210 -10.14 -9.34 -20.98
C ALA A 210 -8.60 -9.36 -20.92
N PRO A 211 -7.94 -10.37 -21.53
CA PRO A 211 -6.49 -10.35 -21.72
C PRO A 211 -6.06 -9.14 -22.56
N GLY A 212 -4.94 -8.52 -22.18
CA GLY A 212 -4.41 -7.36 -22.89
C GLY A 212 -3.60 -6.42 -22.01
N SER A 213 -3.20 -5.31 -22.59
CA SER A 213 -2.41 -4.26 -21.95
C SER A 213 -3.32 -3.15 -21.43
N TYR A 214 -3.10 -2.72 -20.19
CA TYR A 214 -3.90 -1.72 -19.49
C TYR A 214 -3.02 -0.62 -18.93
N ALA A 215 -3.43 0.63 -19.12
CA ALA A 215 -2.69 1.79 -18.64
C ALA A 215 -2.94 2.02 -17.14
N VAL A 216 -1.87 2.23 -16.38
CA VAL A 216 -1.92 2.68 -14.99
C VAL A 216 -1.62 4.16 -14.94
N ARG A 217 -2.53 4.96 -14.37
CA ARG A 217 -2.38 6.41 -14.27
C ARG A 217 -2.48 6.88 -12.83
N VAL A 218 -1.88 8.04 -12.57
CA VAL A 218 -1.89 8.68 -11.25
C VAL A 218 -2.53 10.06 -11.32
N LEU A 219 -3.36 10.40 -10.34
CA LEU A 219 -3.95 11.70 -10.12
C LEU A 219 -3.60 12.18 -8.72
N VAL A 220 -3.15 13.43 -8.57
CA VAL A 220 -3.07 14.11 -7.28
C VAL A 220 -4.19 15.12 -7.19
N TYR A 221 -4.87 15.19 -6.05
CA TYR A 221 -5.98 16.11 -5.85
C TYR A 221 -6.05 16.62 -4.42
N ASP A 222 -6.65 17.78 -4.25
CA ASP A 222 -6.98 18.35 -2.95
C ASP A 222 -8.05 17.48 -2.25
N ALA A 223 -7.78 17.04 -1.02
CA ALA A 223 -8.67 16.12 -0.32
C ALA A 223 -10.00 16.76 0.13
N ASP A 224 -10.05 18.09 0.26
CA ASP A 224 -11.22 18.82 0.74
C ASP A 224 -12.09 19.29 -0.42
N SER A 225 -11.48 19.92 -1.44
CA SER A 225 -12.22 20.45 -2.61
C SER A 225 -12.43 19.41 -3.71
N LEU A 226 -11.66 18.32 -3.71
CA LEU A 226 -11.58 17.29 -4.76
C LEU A 226 -11.05 17.84 -6.11
N GLU A 227 -10.48 19.03 -6.12
CA GLU A 227 -9.90 19.62 -7.32
C GLU A 227 -8.56 18.93 -7.66
N PRO A 228 -8.39 18.45 -8.91
CA PRO A 228 -7.14 17.82 -9.34
C PRO A 228 -6.03 18.86 -9.51
N LEU A 229 -4.80 18.46 -9.17
CA LEU A 229 -3.61 19.22 -9.48
C LEU A 229 -3.17 18.94 -10.92
N THR A 230 -2.74 19.98 -11.61
CA THR A 230 -2.15 19.84 -12.94
C THR A 230 -0.72 19.33 -12.83
N TRP A 231 -0.36 18.30 -13.60
CA TRP A 231 1.04 17.91 -13.73
C TRP A 231 1.76 18.75 -14.77
N ILE A 232 3.05 18.95 -14.54
CA ILE A 232 3.91 19.83 -15.33
C ILE A 232 4.93 18.96 -16.08
N ASP A 233 5.07 19.16 -17.38
CA ASP A 233 6.03 18.45 -18.20
C ASP A 233 7.50 18.91 -17.96
N ALA A 234 8.45 18.24 -18.58
CA ALA A 234 9.86 18.56 -18.45
C ALA A 234 10.23 19.97 -18.99
N ALA A 235 9.38 20.58 -19.81
CA ALA A 235 9.55 21.94 -20.31
C ALA A 235 8.90 23.00 -19.39
N GLY A 236 8.22 22.57 -18.32
CA GLY A 236 7.53 23.44 -17.37
C GLY A 236 6.12 23.83 -17.77
N ASN A 237 5.51 23.15 -18.75
CA ASN A 237 4.17 23.45 -19.22
C ASN A 237 3.12 22.55 -18.57
N PRO A 238 1.88 23.04 -18.33
CA PRO A 238 0.76 22.21 -17.97
C PRO A 238 0.50 21.14 -19.03
N ALA A 239 0.48 19.85 -18.61
CA ALA A 239 0.37 18.73 -19.54
C ALA A 239 -0.86 17.82 -19.26
N GLY A 240 -1.68 18.17 -18.27
CA GLY A 240 -2.90 17.44 -17.90
C GLY A 240 -2.99 17.21 -16.39
N ILE A 241 -3.84 16.27 -15.99
CA ILE A 241 -4.07 15.98 -14.58
C ILE A 241 -3.74 14.52 -14.20
N GLU A 242 -3.67 13.61 -15.16
CA GLU A 242 -3.49 12.16 -14.97
C GLU A 242 -2.36 11.60 -15.85
N PRO A 243 -1.06 11.80 -15.51
CA PRO A 243 0.02 11.16 -16.24
C PRO A 243 -0.02 9.64 -16.11
N GLU A 244 0.45 8.96 -17.16
CA GLU A 244 0.58 7.53 -17.22
C GLU A 244 1.89 7.08 -16.56
N LEU A 245 1.78 6.14 -15.60
CA LEU A 245 2.92 5.51 -14.92
C LEU A 245 3.56 4.42 -15.77
N GLY A 246 2.76 3.75 -16.58
CA GLY A 246 3.13 2.61 -17.41
C GLY A 246 1.93 1.71 -17.68
N THR A 247 2.21 0.52 -18.20
CA THR A 247 1.18 -0.49 -18.50
C THR A 247 1.39 -1.76 -17.70
N VAL A 248 0.30 -2.50 -17.48
CA VAL A 248 0.31 -3.84 -16.92
C VAL A 248 -0.37 -4.80 -17.90
N GLU A 249 0.14 -6.02 -17.96
CA GLU A 249 -0.43 -7.08 -18.80
C GLU A 249 -1.39 -7.94 -18.00
N ILE A 250 -2.55 -8.25 -18.58
CA ILE A 250 -3.53 -9.19 -18.03
C ILE A 250 -3.57 -10.42 -18.92
N GLU A 251 -3.43 -11.60 -18.33
CA GLU A 251 -3.49 -12.90 -19.02
C GLU A 251 -4.68 -13.73 -18.54
N VAL A 252 -5.09 -14.69 -19.34
CA VAL A 252 -6.12 -15.66 -18.95
C VAL A 252 -5.55 -16.57 -17.86
N LYS A 253 -6.32 -16.81 -16.81
CA LYS A 253 -6.01 -17.85 -15.84
C LYS A 253 -5.93 -19.19 -16.59
N GLN A 254 -4.75 -19.81 -16.64
CA GLN A 254 -4.61 -21.16 -17.17
C GLN A 254 -5.27 -22.10 -16.15
N ASP A 255 -6.35 -22.76 -16.54
CA ASP A 255 -6.90 -23.86 -15.74
C ASP A 255 -5.83 -24.94 -15.64
N GLU A 256 -5.29 -25.16 -14.47
CA GLU A 256 -4.44 -26.31 -14.18
C GLU A 256 -5.30 -27.57 -14.33
N SER A 257 -5.06 -28.29 -15.43
CA SER A 257 -5.74 -29.57 -15.80
C SER A 257 -5.18 -30.73 -14.99
#